data_252d7de4bebfb1e8220f56d6df45ef32
#
_entry.id   252d7de4bebfb1e8220f56d6df45ef32
#
_cell.length_a   1.000
_cell.length_b   1.000
_cell.length_c   1.000
_cell.angle_alpha   90.00
_cell.angle_beta   90.00
_cell.angle_gamma   90.00
#
_symmetry.space_group_name_H-M   'P 1'
#
loop_
_entity.id
_entity.type
_entity.pdbx_description
1 polymer ?
#
loop_
_entity_poly.entity_id
_entity_poly.type
_entity_poly.pdbx_seq_one_letter_code
_entity_poly.pdbx_strand_id
1 'polypeptide(L)'
;MKYKGFSKKELKKVYSLIYSSRKLDEKQLVLLKQGKGFFHIGASGHEAVQVAAGLNIKTGSDFSYPYYREQAYCLTLGMTVEELFLAFLAKKNDPSSAGRQMPMHYGHRDLNIVSQSS
;
A
#
# COMPACT_ATOMS: atom_id res chain seq x y z
N MET A 1 -18.19 -12.12 -20.33
CA MET A 1 -18.55 -10.72 -20.66
C MET A 1 -17.44 -9.79 -20.17
N LYS A 2 -17.00 -8.90 -21.03
CA LYS A 2 -16.00 -7.86 -20.69
C LYS A 2 -16.70 -6.49 -20.65
N TYR A 3 -16.28 -5.66 -19.70
CA TYR A 3 -16.68 -4.26 -19.63
C TYR A 3 -15.48 -3.38 -20.02
N LYS A 4 -15.62 -2.64 -21.12
CA LYS A 4 -14.53 -1.81 -21.64
C LYS A 4 -13.17 -2.53 -21.72
N GLY A 5 -13.20 -3.80 -22.16
CA GLY A 5 -11.99 -4.63 -22.28
C GLY A 5 -11.60 -5.43 -21.03
N PHE A 6 -12.21 -5.16 -19.86
CA PHE A 6 -11.90 -5.86 -18.63
C PHE A 6 -12.83 -7.05 -18.38
N SER A 7 -12.27 -8.15 -17.95
CA SER A 7 -13.03 -9.30 -17.46
C SER A 7 -13.63 -9.02 -16.08
N LYS A 8 -14.68 -9.77 -15.71
CA LYS A 8 -15.27 -9.70 -14.37
C LYS A 8 -14.23 -9.98 -13.26
N LYS A 9 -13.30 -10.90 -13.51
CA LYS A 9 -12.22 -11.25 -12.57
C LYS A 9 -11.28 -10.07 -12.34
N GLU A 10 -10.88 -9.40 -13.40
CA GLU A 10 -10.02 -8.22 -13.32
C GLU A 10 -10.69 -7.06 -12.58
N LEU A 11 -11.95 -6.79 -12.88
CA LEU A 11 -12.73 -5.76 -12.20
C LEU A 11 -12.90 -6.06 -10.70
N LYS A 12 -13.15 -7.32 -10.33
CA LYS A 12 -13.21 -7.73 -8.93
C LYS A 12 -11.89 -7.54 -8.22
N LYS A 13 -10.77 -7.86 -8.87
CA LYS A 13 -9.43 -7.64 -8.32
C LYS A 13 -9.17 -6.16 -8.06
N VAL A 14 -9.45 -5.31 -9.03
CA VAL A 14 -9.30 -3.85 -8.90
C VAL A 14 -10.16 -3.32 -7.74
N TYR A 15 -11.41 -3.70 -7.69
CA TYR A 15 -12.32 -3.31 -6.60
C TYR A 15 -11.82 -3.78 -5.24
N SER A 16 -11.36 -5.03 -5.14
CA SER A 16 -10.81 -5.58 -3.89
C SER A 16 -9.60 -4.80 -3.40
N LEU A 17 -8.69 -4.41 -4.29
CA LEU A 17 -7.52 -3.61 -3.93
C LEU A 17 -7.91 -2.22 -3.44
N ILE A 18 -8.82 -1.55 -4.13
CA ILE A 18 -9.34 -0.23 -3.74
C ILE A 18 -10.04 -0.32 -2.37
N TYR A 19 -10.92 -1.31 -2.21
CA TYR A 19 -11.65 -1.52 -0.96
C TYR A 19 -10.72 -1.84 0.21
N SER A 20 -9.75 -2.73 0.00
CA SER A 20 -8.77 -3.09 1.03
C SER A 20 -7.93 -1.90 1.46
N SER A 21 -7.47 -1.07 0.53
CA SER A 21 -6.73 0.14 0.85
C SER A 21 -7.57 1.12 1.66
N ARG A 22 -8.83 1.32 1.31
CA ARG A 22 -9.75 2.17 2.08
C ARG A 22 -9.96 1.65 3.49
N LYS A 23 -10.17 0.34 3.65
CA LYS A 23 -10.36 -0.28 4.97
C LYS A 23 -9.10 -0.25 5.83
N LEU A 24 -7.94 -0.39 5.22
CA LEU A 24 -6.65 -0.18 5.89
C LEU A 24 -6.54 1.23 6.45
N ASP A 25 -6.81 2.23 5.62
CA ASP A 25 -6.74 3.65 5.97
C ASP A 25 -7.68 3.98 7.15
N GLU A 26 -8.92 3.51 7.09
CA GLU A 26 -9.90 3.66 8.17
C GLU A 26 -9.42 3.02 9.48
N LYS A 27 -8.87 1.81 9.40
CA LYS A 27 -8.37 1.09 10.58
C LYS A 27 -7.12 1.74 11.17
N GLN A 28 -6.21 2.20 10.33
CA GLN A 28 -5.02 2.93 10.77
C GLN A 28 -5.41 4.21 11.53
N LEU A 29 -6.40 4.94 11.04
CA LEU A 29 -6.90 6.13 11.71
C LEU A 29 -7.50 5.82 13.09
N VAL A 30 -8.25 4.71 13.21
CA VAL A 30 -8.78 4.25 14.51
C VAL A 30 -7.64 3.90 15.47
N LEU A 31 -6.63 3.16 15.00
CA LEU A 31 -5.47 2.79 15.82
C LEU A 31 -4.66 4.01 16.25
N LEU A 32 -4.52 5.00 15.38
CA LEU A 32 -3.86 6.27 15.73
C LEU A 32 -4.60 6.99 16.85
N LYS A 33 -5.92 7.10 16.75
CA LYS A 33 -6.77 7.72 17.80
C LYS A 33 -6.71 6.96 19.13
N GLN A 34 -6.43 5.67 19.10
CA GLN A 34 -6.22 4.84 20.29
C GLN A 34 -4.79 4.93 20.86
N GLY A 35 -3.92 5.75 20.26
CA GLY A 35 -2.52 5.88 20.68
C GLY A 35 -1.63 4.71 20.31
N LYS A 36 -2.08 3.83 19.40
CA LYS A 36 -1.32 2.64 18.97
C LYS A 36 -0.46 2.87 17.74
N GLY A 37 -0.71 3.93 16.99
CA GLY A 37 0.08 4.35 15.84
C GLY A 37 0.85 5.63 16.16
N PHE A 38 1.91 5.88 15.39
CA PHE A 38 2.76 7.05 15.58
C PHE A 38 2.49 8.15 14.55
N PHE A 39 2.04 7.78 13.37
CA PHE A 39 1.89 8.67 12.24
C PHE A 39 0.88 8.10 11.26
N HIS A 40 0.03 8.96 10.68
CA HIS A 40 -0.90 8.57 9.64
C HIS A 40 -1.16 9.73 8.69
N ILE A 41 -0.96 9.47 7.41
CA ILE A 41 -1.41 10.35 6.33
C ILE A 41 -2.35 9.56 5.45
N GLY A 42 -3.62 9.95 5.44
CA GLY A 42 -4.67 9.23 4.71
C GLY A 42 -4.44 9.20 3.21
N ALA A 43 -4.71 8.06 2.62
CA ALA A 43 -4.66 7.83 1.18
C ALA A 43 -6.05 7.83 0.53
N SER A 44 -7.11 8.01 1.32
CA SER A 44 -8.50 8.00 0.84
C SER A 44 -8.73 8.99 -0.29
N GLY A 45 -9.31 8.51 -1.38
CA GLY A 45 -9.54 9.27 -2.61
C GLY A 45 -8.48 9.06 -3.70
N HIS A 46 -7.33 8.49 -3.36
CA HIS A 46 -6.22 8.22 -4.30
C HIS A 46 -6.18 6.77 -4.81
N GLU A 47 -7.03 5.90 -4.28
CA GLU A 47 -6.92 4.45 -4.47
C GLU A 47 -7.02 4.03 -5.94
N ALA A 48 -7.97 4.59 -6.68
CA ALA A 48 -8.23 4.15 -8.06
C ALA A 48 -7.03 4.41 -8.98
N VAL A 49 -6.43 5.59 -8.93
CA VAL A 49 -5.27 5.94 -9.76
C VAL A 49 -4.04 5.14 -9.32
N GLN A 50 -3.88 4.89 -8.03
CA GLN A 50 -2.76 4.11 -7.51
C GLN A 50 -2.86 2.64 -7.92
N VAL A 51 -4.03 2.04 -7.85
CA VAL A 51 -4.26 0.67 -8.32
C VAL A 51 -4.03 0.58 -9.82
N ALA A 52 -4.54 1.53 -10.60
CA ALA A 52 -4.32 1.57 -12.03
C ALA A 52 -2.83 1.66 -12.38
N ALA A 53 -2.08 2.51 -11.70
CA ALA A 53 -0.63 2.63 -11.89
C ALA A 53 0.08 1.31 -11.52
N GLY A 54 -0.22 0.75 -10.36
CA GLY A 54 0.41 -0.49 -9.89
C GLY A 54 0.17 -1.69 -10.80
N LEU A 55 -1.00 -1.78 -11.41
CA LEU A 55 -1.31 -2.87 -12.35
C LEU A 55 -0.50 -2.80 -13.66
N ASN A 56 0.10 -1.67 -13.97
CA ASN A 56 0.95 -1.48 -15.15
C ASN A 56 2.45 -1.63 -14.84
N ILE A 57 2.82 -1.96 -13.62
CA ILE A 57 4.20 -2.18 -13.20
C ILE A 57 4.50 -3.68 -13.24
N LYS A 58 5.69 -4.03 -13.77
CA LYS A 58 6.23 -5.39 -13.72
C LYS A 58 6.96 -5.58 -12.40
N THR A 59 6.24 -5.99 -11.38
CA THR A 59 6.79 -6.23 -10.04
C THR A 59 7.98 -7.20 -10.10
N GLY A 60 9.06 -6.85 -9.42
CA GLY A 60 10.31 -7.63 -9.44
C GLY A 60 11.24 -7.31 -10.59
N SER A 61 10.78 -6.56 -11.61
CA SER A 61 11.60 -6.08 -12.73
C SER A 61 11.72 -4.55 -12.72
N ASP A 62 10.58 -3.87 -12.61
CA ASP A 62 10.57 -2.42 -12.47
C ASP A 62 10.86 -2.01 -11.02
N PHE A 63 11.47 -0.85 -10.85
CA PHE A 63 11.70 -0.23 -9.55
C PHE A 63 10.66 0.85 -9.26
N SER A 64 10.22 0.92 -8.02
CA SER A 64 9.23 1.91 -7.55
C SER A 64 9.79 2.71 -6.39
N TYR A 65 9.50 4.00 -6.38
CA TYR A 65 9.89 4.96 -5.34
C TYR A 65 8.63 5.64 -4.80
N PRO A 66 7.78 4.92 -4.05
CA PRO A 66 6.48 5.41 -3.66
C PRO A 66 6.54 6.52 -2.61
N TYR A 67 5.57 7.41 -2.70
CA TYR A 67 5.28 8.43 -1.74
C TYR A 67 4.48 7.85 -0.55
N TYR A 68 4.47 8.50 0.59
CA TYR A 68 3.83 7.97 1.81
C TYR A 68 2.29 7.85 1.75
N ARG A 69 1.62 8.40 0.73
CA ARG A 69 0.19 8.18 0.48
C ARG A 69 -0.11 6.99 -0.43
N GLU A 70 0.91 6.33 -0.95
CA GLU A 70 0.76 5.34 -2.03
C GLU A 70 0.57 3.92 -1.52
N GLN A 71 -0.22 3.77 -0.46
CA GLN A 71 -0.57 2.49 0.14
C GLN A 71 -1.26 1.56 -0.84
N ALA A 72 -2.23 2.06 -1.62
CA ALA A 72 -2.95 1.26 -2.61
C ALA A 72 -2.04 0.81 -3.76
N TYR A 73 -1.07 1.65 -4.14
CA TYR A 73 -0.04 1.30 -5.12
C TYR A 73 0.84 0.14 -4.60
N CYS A 74 1.36 0.27 -3.38
CA CYS A 74 2.19 -0.78 -2.77
C CYS A 74 1.42 -2.10 -2.59
N LEU A 75 0.14 -2.03 -2.19
CA LEU A 75 -0.74 -3.18 -2.08
C LEU A 75 -0.93 -3.86 -3.45
N THR A 76 -1.08 -3.08 -4.51
CA THR A 76 -1.23 -3.58 -5.89
C THR A 76 0.04 -4.28 -6.38
N LEU A 77 1.23 -3.78 -5.98
CA LEU A 77 2.51 -4.41 -6.31
C LEU A 77 2.74 -5.74 -5.58
N GLY A 78 2.02 -6.00 -4.49
CA GLY A 78 2.09 -7.27 -3.79
C GLY A 78 2.45 -7.17 -2.30
N MET A 79 2.61 -5.99 -1.72
CA MET A 79 2.68 -5.85 -0.27
C MET A 79 1.40 -6.37 0.37
N THR A 80 1.53 -7.12 1.46
CA THR A 80 0.38 -7.68 2.17
C THR A 80 -0.21 -6.66 3.14
N VAL A 81 -1.46 -6.89 3.53
CA VAL A 81 -2.14 -6.11 4.58
C VAL A 81 -1.34 -6.18 5.89
N GLU A 82 -0.80 -7.36 6.22
CA GLU A 82 0.05 -7.54 7.40
C GLU A 82 1.31 -6.68 7.34
N GLU A 83 2.03 -6.69 6.23
CA GLU A 83 3.24 -5.88 6.03
C GLU A 83 2.96 -4.39 6.17
N LEU A 84 1.84 -3.92 5.63
CA LEU A 84 1.42 -2.53 5.75
C LEU A 84 1.09 -2.15 7.19
N PHE A 85 0.48 -3.04 7.98
CA PHE A 85 0.28 -2.82 9.41
C PHE A 85 1.57 -2.89 10.20
N LEU A 86 2.50 -3.79 9.88
CA LEU A 86 3.80 -3.84 10.52
C LEU A 86 4.57 -2.53 10.33
N ALA A 87 4.51 -1.96 9.12
CA ALA A 87 5.09 -0.66 8.83
C ALA A 87 4.40 0.47 9.62
N PHE A 88 3.08 0.48 9.62
CA PHE A 88 2.28 1.48 10.35
C PHE A 88 2.55 1.45 11.86
N LEU A 89 2.67 0.26 12.44
CA LEU A 89 2.93 0.06 13.86
C LEU A 89 4.42 0.06 14.23
N ALA A 90 5.30 0.35 13.29
CA ALA A 90 6.76 0.39 13.46
C ALA A 90 7.32 -0.88 14.12
N LYS A 91 6.91 -2.05 13.62
CA LYS A 91 7.32 -3.35 14.16
C LYS A 91 8.63 -3.82 13.57
N LYS A 92 9.35 -4.68 14.32
CA LYS A 92 10.64 -5.25 13.90
C LYS A 92 10.55 -6.01 12.56
N ASN A 93 9.43 -6.65 12.29
CA ASN A 93 9.21 -7.43 11.07
C ASN A 93 8.68 -6.59 9.88
N ASP A 94 8.64 -5.27 10.02
CA ASP A 94 8.32 -4.36 8.92
C ASP A 94 9.34 -4.52 7.78
N PRO A 95 8.91 -4.89 6.57
CA PRO A 95 9.82 -5.08 5.44
C PRO A 95 10.44 -3.79 4.93
N SER A 96 9.86 -2.63 5.26
CA SER A 96 10.35 -1.33 4.83
C SER A 96 11.62 -0.92 5.56
N SER A 97 11.65 -1.02 6.88
CA SER A 97 12.77 -0.51 7.68
C SER A 97 12.97 -1.20 9.03
N ALA A 98 12.25 -2.28 9.30
CA ALA A 98 12.21 -2.91 10.62
C ALA A 98 11.85 -1.92 11.74
N GLY A 99 10.92 -1.02 11.47
CA GLY A 99 10.43 -0.01 12.40
C GLY A 99 11.39 1.16 12.65
N ARG A 100 12.42 1.34 11.83
CA ARG A 100 13.44 2.39 12.04
C ARG A 100 13.14 3.70 11.33
N GLN A 101 12.32 3.68 10.28
CA GLN A 101 11.84 4.90 9.60
C GLN A 101 10.46 5.30 10.09
N MET A 102 10.08 6.54 9.80
CA MET A 102 8.70 6.97 9.99
C MET A 102 7.74 6.04 9.27
N PRO A 103 6.63 5.61 9.89
CA PRO A 103 5.63 4.77 9.24
C PRO A 103 5.18 5.33 7.90
N MET A 104 4.78 4.44 6.99
CA MET A 104 4.31 4.74 5.63
C MET A 104 5.42 5.17 4.64
N HIS A 105 6.69 4.99 5.00
CA HIS A 105 7.81 5.08 4.07
C HIS A 105 8.09 3.68 3.52
N TYR A 106 7.31 3.29 2.52
CA TYR A 106 7.28 1.92 2.01
C TYR A 106 8.57 1.51 1.33
N GLY A 107 9.07 0.34 1.69
CA GLY A 107 10.18 -0.33 1.05
C GLY A 107 9.94 -1.84 1.08
N HIS A 108 10.31 -2.53 0.02
CA HIS A 108 10.20 -3.98 -0.05
C HIS A 108 11.19 -4.52 -1.07
N ARG A 109 12.17 -5.27 -0.59
CA ARG A 109 13.27 -5.75 -1.43
C ARG A 109 12.79 -6.61 -2.61
N ASP A 110 11.94 -7.59 -2.34
CA ASP A 110 11.51 -8.56 -3.33
C ASP A 110 10.55 -7.97 -4.38
N LEU A 111 9.93 -6.84 -4.07
CA LEU A 111 9.03 -6.12 -4.97
C LEU A 111 9.70 -4.92 -5.64
N ASN A 112 11.01 -4.73 -5.44
CA ASN A 112 11.76 -3.56 -5.93
C ASN A 112 11.12 -2.23 -5.54
N ILE A 113 10.56 -2.15 -4.33
CA ILE A 113 10.07 -0.92 -3.74
C ILE A 113 11.21 -0.31 -2.92
N VAL A 114 11.67 0.86 -3.34
CA VAL A 114 12.77 1.58 -2.70
C VAL A 114 12.21 2.64 -1.76
N SER A 115 12.52 2.50 -0.47
CA SER A 115 12.09 3.47 0.54
C SER A 115 12.78 4.81 0.33
N GLN A 116 11.99 5.87 0.33
CA GLN A 116 12.50 7.23 0.30
C GLN A 116 12.59 7.78 1.72
N SER A 117 13.72 8.37 2.05
CA SER A 117 13.83 9.19 3.26
C SER A 117 13.21 10.55 2.98
N SER A 118 12.35 10.98 3.83
CA SER A 118 11.80 12.35 3.78
C SER A 118 12.61 13.29 4.64
#